data_da18b57310643c4cb64015674c3e38b6
#
_entry.id   da18b57310643c4cb64015674c3e38b6
#
_cell.length_a   1.000
_cell.length_b   1.000
_cell.length_c   1.000
_cell.angle_alpha   90.00
_cell.angle_beta   90.00
_cell.angle_gamma   90.00
#
_symmetry.space_group_name_H-M   'P 1'
#
loop_
_entity.id
_entity.type
_entity.pdbx_description
1 polymer ?
#
loop_
_entity_poly.entity_id
_entity_poly.type
_entity_poly.pdbx_seq_one_letter_code
_entity_poly.pdbx_strand_id
1 'polypeptide(L)'
;TAIALVAVAAMGLLAGCGNNKPKMTQQEGVLRVGSETTFPPFEFTEGDKYVGFDVDLSEAIAKKLGLKMEFKSMGFDALIPAVQSGDIDMIAAGINATPEREKALDFSDVYFDQGGFITVVRKDNTTIHNMDELAGHTVGAQIGTIPVEMAQKIPNTTVKQIDSNANIFMELKAGTIDGAIIDNAVAMYYLKQGADKDLKLVGEPTKAEGTVLGVKKGNKALQEAVNKALKELKED
;
A
#
# COMPACT_ATOMS: atom_id res chain seq x y z
N THR A 1 -24.52 73.95 32.89
CA THR A 1 -25.13 73.11 31.85
C THR A 1 -24.07 72.42 31.06
N ALA A 2 -23.81 71.13 31.39
CA ALA A 2 -22.86 70.27 30.69
C ALA A 2 -23.64 69.28 29.82
N ILE A 3 -23.36 69.28 28.54
CA ILE A 3 -23.91 68.31 27.58
C ILE A 3 -22.88 67.23 27.40
N ALA A 4 -23.23 66.00 27.83
CA ALA A 4 -22.43 64.82 27.62
C ALA A 4 -22.74 64.16 26.26
N LEU A 5 -21.78 64.13 25.34
CA LEU A 5 -21.87 63.38 24.10
C LEU A 5 -21.55 61.91 24.41
N VAL A 6 -22.50 61.04 24.19
CA VAL A 6 -22.30 59.57 24.21
C VAL A 6 -21.92 59.15 22.80
N ALA A 7 -20.66 58.74 22.60
CA ALA A 7 -20.18 58.09 21.39
C ALA A 7 -20.50 56.59 21.46
N VAL A 8 -21.45 56.14 20.65
CA VAL A 8 -21.76 54.71 20.47
C VAL A 8 -20.73 54.14 19.45
N ALA A 9 -19.77 53.39 19.97
CA ALA A 9 -18.87 52.62 19.13
C ALA A 9 -19.59 51.35 18.64
N ALA A 10 -19.99 51.32 17.38
CA ALA A 10 -20.47 50.10 16.71
C ALA A 10 -19.27 49.21 16.42
N MET A 11 -19.03 48.21 17.28
CA MET A 11 -18.15 47.09 16.97
C MET A 11 -18.84 46.23 15.91
N GLY A 12 -18.37 46.34 14.66
CA GLY A 12 -18.72 45.43 13.58
C GLY A 12 -18.13 44.07 13.86
N LEU A 13 -18.97 43.09 14.18
CA LEU A 13 -18.63 41.67 14.16
C LEU A 13 -18.38 41.25 12.72
N LEU A 14 -17.12 41.26 12.31
CA LEU A 14 -16.68 40.54 11.13
C LEU A 14 -16.83 39.05 11.44
N ALA A 15 -18.00 38.50 11.12
CA ALA A 15 -18.20 37.07 11.01
C ALA A 15 -17.31 36.59 9.85
N GLY A 16 -16.10 36.16 10.17
CA GLY A 16 -15.26 35.46 9.24
C GLY A 16 -15.95 34.13 8.89
N CYS A 17 -16.56 34.07 7.70
CA CYS A 17 -16.92 32.80 7.08
C CYS A 17 -15.62 32.02 6.83
N GLY A 18 -15.11 31.36 7.83
CA GLY A 18 -14.08 30.35 7.66
C GLY A 18 -14.66 29.28 6.76
N ASN A 19 -14.06 29.14 5.58
CA ASN A 19 -14.35 28.06 4.66
C ASN A 19 -13.90 26.75 5.33
N ASN A 20 -14.77 26.17 6.16
CA ASN A 20 -14.51 24.93 6.90
C ASN A 20 -14.60 23.74 5.92
N LYS A 21 -13.72 23.74 4.89
CA LYS A 21 -13.52 22.51 4.12
C LYS A 21 -12.92 21.47 5.07
N PRO A 22 -13.47 20.26 5.10
CA PRO A 22 -12.91 19.20 5.94
C PRO A 22 -11.42 19.01 5.58
N LYS A 23 -10.58 18.92 6.61
CA LYS A 23 -9.14 18.75 6.44
C LYS A 23 -8.86 17.36 5.84
N MET A 24 -8.40 17.31 4.60
CA MET A 24 -8.09 16.05 3.90
C MET A 24 -6.73 15.49 4.30
N THR A 25 -5.70 16.35 4.44
CA THR A 25 -4.32 15.95 4.73
C THR A 25 -3.84 16.59 6.02
N GLN A 26 -2.85 15.99 6.69
CA GLN A 26 -2.30 16.53 7.94
C GLN A 26 -1.56 17.84 7.71
N GLN A 27 -0.84 17.93 6.61
CA GLN A 27 -0.16 19.15 6.17
C GLN A 27 -0.95 19.79 5.03
N GLU A 28 -1.30 21.05 5.15
CA GLU A 28 -2.00 21.78 4.10
C GLU A 28 -1.19 21.82 2.80
N GLY A 29 -1.85 21.53 1.69
CA GLY A 29 -1.24 21.55 0.35
C GLY A 29 -0.36 20.33 0.03
N VAL A 30 -0.21 19.36 0.94
CA VAL A 30 0.67 18.20 0.75
C VAL A 30 -0.10 16.89 0.98
N LEU A 31 0.07 15.94 0.06
CA LEU A 31 -0.34 14.54 0.20
C LEU A 31 0.90 13.70 0.48
N ARG A 32 1.04 13.20 1.72
CA ARG A 32 2.13 12.31 2.09
C ARG A 32 1.70 10.87 1.88
N VAL A 33 2.38 10.20 0.96
CA VAL A 33 2.09 8.82 0.53
C VAL A 33 3.15 7.89 1.10
N GLY A 34 2.71 6.87 1.82
CA GLY A 34 3.58 5.81 2.31
C GLY A 34 3.51 4.57 1.43
N SER A 35 4.65 3.95 1.21
CA SER A 35 4.79 2.76 0.37
C SER A 35 5.97 1.90 0.79
N GLU A 36 6.00 0.64 0.33
CA GLU A 36 7.11 -0.30 0.50
C GLU A 36 7.75 -0.55 -0.87
N THR A 37 8.96 -0.05 -1.09
CA THR A 37 9.56 0.11 -2.41
C THR A 37 10.37 -1.08 -2.91
N THR A 38 9.92 -2.30 -2.61
CA THR A 38 10.45 -3.55 -3.21
C THR A 38 9.36 -4.39 -3.89
N PHE A 39 8.29 -3.74 -4.35
CA PHE A 39 7.08 -4.36 -4.90
C PHE A 39 6.83 -4.00 -6.39
N PRO A 40 7.80 -4.24 -7.30
CA PRO A 40 7.60 -3.97 -8.73
C PRO A 40 6.52 -4.89 -9.33
N PRO A 41 5.73 -4.42 -10.30
CA PRO A 41 5.83 -3.14 -11.00
C PRO A 41 5.08 -1.98 -10.34
N PHE A 42 4.54 -2.16 -9.13
CA PHE A 42 3.69 -1.17 -8.48
C PHE A 42 4.52 -0.04 -7.83
N GLU A 43 5.48 -0.37 -6.98
CA GLU A 43 6.38 0.59 -6.35
C GLU A 43 7.76 -0.03 -6.11
N PHE A 44 8.79 0.61 -6.63
CA PHE A 44 10.16 0.14 -6.47
C PHE A 44 11.17 1.27 -6.69
N THR A 45 12.43 0.98 -6.44
CA THR A 45 13.52 1.96 -6.57
C THR A 45 14.31 1.70 -7.83
N GLU A 46 14.49 2.71 -8.67
CA GLU A 46 15.44 2.75 -9.79
C GLU A 46 16.45 3.89 -9.58
N GLY A 47 17.70 3.52 -9.28
CA GLY A 47 18.70 4.49 -8.83
C GLY A 47 18.23 5.20 -7.57
N ASP A 48 18.14 6.53 -7.62
CA ASP A 48 17.70 7.37 -6.51
C ASP A 48 16.20 7.76 -6.59
N LYS A 49 15.43 7.09 -7.47
CA LYS A 49 14.02 7.45 -7.70
C LYS A 49 13.09 6.32 -7.30
N TYR A 50 11.94 6.70 -6.78
CA TYR A 50 10.80 5.82 -6.65
C TYR A 50 10.02 5.84 -7.96
N VAL A 51 9.69 4.65 -8.48
CA VAL A 51 8.99 4.46 -9.75
C VAL A 51 7.96 3.34 -9.61
N GLY A 52 7.06 3.25 -10.58
CA GLY A 52 6.05 2.20 -10.64
C GLY A 52 4.64 2.74 -10.65
N PHE A 53 3.69 1.83 -10.86
CA PHE A 53 2.29 2.18 -11.06
C PHE A 53 1.69 2.97 -9.87
N ASP A 54 1.95 2.53 -8.63
CA ASP A 54 1.41 3.19 -7.43
C ASP A 54 2.04 4.56 -7.19
N VAL A 55 3.31 4.75 -7.60
CA VAL A 55 3.97 6.06 -7.54
C VAL A 55 3.32 7.02 -8.53
N ASP A 56 3.17 6.61 -9.80
CA ASP A 56 2.56 7.42 -10.86
C ASP A 56 1.09 7.72 -10.56
N LEU A 57 0.34 6.72 -10.07
CA LEU A 57 -1.05 6.89 -9.65
C LEU A 57 -1.18 7.90 -8.51
N SER A 58 -0.32 7.81 -7.50
CA SER A 58 -0.33 8.73 -6.36
C SER A 58 -0.01 10.16 -6.77
N GLU A 59 0.95 10.35 -7.70
CA GLU A 59 1.27 11.66 -8.26
C GLU A 59 0.10 12.24 -9.06
N ALA A 60 -0.55 11.42 -9.89
CA ALA A 60 -1.72 11.82 -10.65
C ALA A 60 -2.90 12.22 -9.73
N ILE A 61 -3.14 11.45 -8.66
CA ILE A 61 -4.15 11.77 -7.65
C ILE A 61 -3.80 13.10 -6.97
N ALA A 62 -2.58 13.27 -6.47
CA ALA A 62 -2.16 14.52 -5.82
C ALA A 62 -2.37 15.72 -6.74
N LYS A 63 -2.01 15.60 -8.02
CA LYS A 63 -2.22 16.64 -9.03
C LYS A 63 -3.69 16.98 -9.22
N LYS A 64 -4.58 15.97 -9.33
CA LYS A 64 -6.03 16.19 -9.44
C LYS A 64 -6.61 16.85 -8.20
N LEU A 65 -6.05 16.60 -7.01
CA LEU A 65 -6.45 17.24 -5.75
C LEU A 65 -5.82 18.62 -5.53
N GLY A 66 -4.93 19.07 -6.41
CA GLY A 66 -4.19 20.33 -6.25
C GLY A 66 -3.18 20.30 -5.09
N LEU A 67 -2.66 19.10 -4.76
CA LEU A 67 -1.70 18.86 -3.69
C LEU A 67 -0.31 18.54 -4.26
N LYS A 68 0.74 18.86 -3.50
CA LYS A 68 2.09 18.35 -3.75
C LYS A 68 2.21 16.94 -3.15
N MET A 69 2.72 15.98 -3.91
CA MET A 69 3.04 14.66 -3.36
C MET A 69 4.37 14.67 -2.62
N GLU A 70 4.40 14.05 -1.46
CA GLU A 70 5.61 13.61 -0.76
C GLU A 70 5.53 12.10 -0.58
N PHE A 71 6.44 11.37 -1.23
CA PHE A 71 6.49 9.92 -1.18
C PHE A 71 7.49 9.44 -0.12
N LYS A 72 7.05 8.51 0.75
CA LYS A 72 7.86 7.98 1.86
C LYS A 72 7.94 6.46 1.76
N SER A 73 9.15 5.94 1.61
CA SER A 73 9.42 4.52 1.66
C SER A 73 9.59 4.05 3.11
N MET A 74 8.90 2.95 3.47
CA MET A 74 8.99 2.31 4.78
C MET A 74 8.58 0.82 4.68
N GLY A 75 8.83 0.04 5.73
CA GLY A 75 8.36 -1.35 5.79
C GLY A 75 6.84 -1.45 5.69
N PHE A 76 6.33 -2.51 5.05
CA PHE A 76 4.91 -2.69 4.83
C PHE A 76 4.11 -2.72 6.14
N ASP A 77 4.64 -3.35 7.17
CA ASP A 77 4.05 -3.44 8.51
C ASP A 77 4.00 -2.09 9.25
N ALA A 78 4.82 -1.11 8.84
CA ALA A 78 4.84 0.24 9.40
C ALA A 78 3.79 1.18 8.77
N LEU A 79 3.20 0.84 7.61
CA LEU A 79 2.30 1.72 6.87
C LEU A 79 1.01 2.06 7.64
N ILE A 80 0.35 1.06 8.23
CA ILE A 80 -0.89 1.29 9.00
C ILE A 80 -0.61 2.14 10.25
N PRO A 81 0.40 1.83 11.09
CA PRO A 81 0.80 2.73 12.18
C PRO A 81 1.10 4.17 11.71
N ALA A 82 1.80 4.34 10.58
CA ALA A 82 2.17 5.66 10.07
C ALA A 82 0.95 6.49 9.63
N VAL A 83 -0.06 5.87 9.01
CA VAL A 83 -1.29 6.59 8.66
C VAL A 83 -2.15 6.90 9.88
N GLN A 84 -2.13 6.02 10.88
CA GLN A 84 -2.84 6.25 12.15
C GLN A 84 -2.24 7.39 12.96
N SER A 85 -0.90 7.46 13.04
CA SER A 85 -0.18 8.56 13.72
C SER A 85 -0.29 9.88 12.96
N GLY A 86 -0.54 9.83 11.67
CA GLY A 86 -0.58 11.00 10.79
C GLY A 86 0.80 11.35 10.20
N ASP A 87 1.75 10.44 10.20
CA ASP A 87 3.03 10.61 9.52
C ASP A 87 2.90 10.55 8.00
N ILE A 88 1.91 9.80 7.52
CA ILE A 88 1.44 9.76 6.14
C ILE A 88 -0.07 9.98 6.09
N ASP A 89 -0.58 10.37 4.94
CA ASP A 89 -2.00 10.62 4.70
C ASP A 89 -2.66 9.46 3.94
N MET A 90 -1.90 8.79 3.07
CA MET A 90 -2.38 7.72 2.20
C MET A 90 -1.34 6.61 2.08
N ILE A 91 -1.82 5.38 2.00
CA ILE A 91 -1.02 4.18 1.67
C ILE A 91 -1.26 3.83 0.21
N ALA A 92 -0.18 3.71 -0.55
CA ALA A 92 -0.14 3.15 -1.90
C ALA A 92 1.00 2.13 -1.95
N ALA A 93 0.65 0.86 -1.78
CA ALA A 93 1.62 -0.22 -1.54
C ALA A 93 1.06 -1.60 -1.93
N GLY A 94 0.34 -1.67 -3.05
CA GLY A 94 -0.29 -2.92 -3.47
C GLY A 94 -1.24 -3.53 -2.43
N ILE A 95 -1.75 -2.73 -1.49
CA ILE A 95 -2.52 -3.20 -0.35
C ILE A 95 -3.93 -3.66 -0.73
N ASN A 96 -4.40 -4.75 -0.11
CA ASN A 96 -5.78 -5.23 -0.21
C ASN A 96 -6.59 -4.84 1.04
N ALA A 97 -7.87 -4.58 0.85
CA ALA A 97 -8.81 -4.44 1.95
C ALA A 97 -9.01 -5.80 2.65
N THR A 98 -8.91 -5.83 3.98
CA THR A 98 -9.26 -6.98 4.80
C THR A 98 -10.07 -6.52 5.99
N PRO A 99 -10.95 -7.38 6.58
CA PRO A 99 -11.72 -7.02 7.77
C PRO A 99 -10.86 -6.51 8.94
N GLU A 100 -9.64 -7.03 9.08
CA GLU A 100 -8.69 -6.56 10.10
C GLU A 100 -8.19 -5.15 9.82
N ARG A 101 -7.77 -4.90 8.57
CA ARG A 101 -7.28 -3.58 8.14
C ARG A 101 -8.38 -2.51 8.13
N GLU A 102 -9.63 -2.90 7.85
CA GLU A 102 -10.79 -2.00 7.89
C GLU A 102 -11.09 -1.41 9.28
N LYS A 103 -10.57 -2.02 10.35
CA LYS A 103 -10.65 -1.46 11.70
C LYS A 103 -9.84 -0.19 11.85
N ALA A 104 -8.74 -0.05 11.10
CA ALA A 104 -7.78 1.03 11.17
C ALA A 104 -7.83 1.99 9.98
N LEU A 105 -8.32 1.52 8.84
CA LEU A 105 -8.32 2.23 7.55
C LEU A 105 -9.73 2.33 6.97
N ASP A 106 -9.92 3.39 6.17
CA ASP A 106 -10.90 3.42 5.09
C ASP A 106 -10.15 3.23 3.77
N PHE A 107 -10.78 2.55 2.82
CA PHE A 107 -10.16 2.20 1.54
C PHE A 107 -10.81 2.93 0.37
N SER A 108 -10.05 3.15 -0.68
CA SER A 108 -10.55 3.61 -1.96
C SER A 108 -11.34 2.51 -2.69
N ASP A 109 -11.94 2.88 -3.80
CA ASP A 109 -12.38 1.92 -4.81
C ASP A 109 -11.18 1.13 -5.34
N VAL A 110 -11.42 -0.09 -5.81
CA VAL A 110 -10.39 -0.95 -6.40
C VAL A 110 -9.82 -0.30 -7.66
N TYR A 111 -8.50 -0.19 -7.75
CA TYR A 111 -7.83 0.34 -8.92
C TYR A 111 -7.13 -0.74 -9.77
N PHE A 112 -6.82 -1.90 -9.18
CA PHE A 112 -6.24 -3.05 -9.86
C PHE A 112 -6.85 -4.35 -9.33
N ASP A 113 -7.38 -5.21 -10.20
CA ASP A 113 -8.15 -6.41 -9.85
C ASP A 113 -7.57 -7.73 -10.37
N GLN A 114 -6.43 -7.67 -11.08
CA GLN A 114 -5.76 -8.85 -11.65
C GLN A 114 -4.66 -9.40 -10.74
N GLY A 115 -4.86 -9.28 -9.44
CA GLY A 115 -3.94 -9.76 -8.42
C GLY A 115 -4.13 -11.26 -8.11
N GLY A 116 -3.43 -11.69 -7.07
CA GLY A 116 -3.46 -13.05 -6.53
C GLY A 116 -2.07 -13.41 -6.03
N PHE A 117 -1.99 -14.50 -5.28
CA PHE A 117 -0.73 -14.95 -4.71
C PHE A 117 -0.30 -16.26 -5.36
N ILE A 118 0.99 -16.39 -5.61
CA ILE A 118 1.60 -17.56 -6.25
C ILE A 118 2.72 -18.12 -5.38
N THR A 119 2.97 -19.40 -5.50
CA THR A 119 4.13 -20.04 -4.86
C THR A 119 5.35 -19.91 -5.75
N VAL A 120 6.45 -19.44 -5.16
CA VAL A 120 7.77 -19.35 -5.78
C VAL A 120 8.71 -20.31 -5.10
N VAL A 121 9.45 -21.09 -5.89
CA VAL A 121 10.45 -22.06 -5.40
C VAL A 121 11.73 -21.95 -6.23
N ARG A 122 12.81 -22.58 -5.74
CA ARG A 122 14.03 -22.71 -6.54
C ARG A 122 13.78 -23.50 -7.83
N LYS A 123 14.57 -23.20 -8.85
CA LYS A 123 14.46 -23.82 -10.18
C LYS A 123 14.65 -25.34 -10.13
N ASP A 124 15.55 -25.82 -9.26
CA ASP A 124 15.89 -27.22 -9.05
C ASP A 124 14.91 -27.98 -8.15
N ASN A 125 13.92 -27.30 -7.57
CA ASN A 125 12.89 -27.95 -6.76
C ASN A 125 12.07 -28.94 -7.58
N THR A 126 11.86 -30.14 -7.02
CA THR A 126 11.13 -31.27 -7.63
C THR A 126 10.01 -31.81 -6.74
N THR A 127 9.77 -31.19 -5.58
CA THR A 127 8.84 -31.71 -4.56
C THR A 127 7.64 -30.81 -4.29
N ILE A 128 7.77 -29.50 -4.52
CA ILE A 128 6.71 -28.53 -4.30
C ILE A 128 6.17 -28.10 -5.68
N HIS A 129 4.92 -28.39 -5.99
CA HIS A 129 4.27 -28.11 -7.27
C HIS A 129 3.08 -27.16 -7.16
N ASN A 130 2.66 -26.87 -5.93
CA ASN A 130 1.57 -25.92 -5.62
C ASN A 130 1.67 -25.44 -4.16
N MET A 131 0.77 -24.58 -3.75
CA MET A 131 0.78 -23.98 -2.42
C MET A 131 0.55 -24.98 -1.28
N ASP A 132 -0.31 -25.98 -1.48
CA ASP A 132 -0.62 -26.97 -0.45
C ASP A 132 0.61 -27.85 -0.14
N GLU A 133 1.46 -28.07 -1.12
CA GLU A 133 2.71 -28.86 -0.97
C GLU A 133 3.82 -28.09 -0.26
N LEU A 134 3.58 -26.86 0.19
CA LEU A 134 4.42 -26.16 1.16
C LEU A 134 4.33 -26.75 2.57
N ALA A 135 3.40 -27.68 2.81
CA ALA A 135 3.24 -28.35 4.10
C ALA A 135 4.54 -29.04 4.54
N GLY A 136 4.97 -28.79 5.77
CA GLY A 136 6.22 -29.32 6.34
C GLY A 136 7.50 -28.57 5.92
N HIS A 137 7.38 -27.50 5.12
CA HIS A 137 8.50 -26.71 4.61
C HIS A 137 8.68 -25.37 5.33
N THR A 138 9.84 -24.75 5.14
CA THR A 138 10.09 -23.37 5.55
C THR A 138 9.66 -22.41 4.45
N VAL A 139 8.66 -21.57 4.74
CA VAL A 139 8.03 -20.69 3.78
C VAL A 139 8.27 -19.22 4.13
N GLY A 140 8.82 -18.47 3.18
CA GLY A 140 8.99 -17.02 3.31
C GLY A 140 7.75 -16.26 2.88
N ALA A 141 7.42 -15.23 3.64
CA ALA A 141 6.38 -14.26 3.30
C ALA A 141 6.72 -12.91 3.91
N GLN A 142 6.27 -11.82 3.29
CA GLN A 142 6.55 -10.48 3.79
C GLN A 142 5.73 -10.21 5.05
N ILE A 143 6.38 -9.66 6.09
CA ILE A 143 5.74 -9.32 7.36
C ILE A 143 4.53 -8.39 7.17
N GLY A 144 3.43 -8.67 7.89
CA GLY A 144 2.21 -7.85 7.86
C GLY A 144 1.32 -8.06 6.62
N THR A 145 1.65 -9.05 5.75
CA THR A 145 0.91 -9.32 4.51
C THR A 145 -0.01 -10.55 4.62
N ILE A 146 -0.98 -10.64 3.71
CA ILE A 146 -1.88 -11.80 3.58
C ILE A 146 -1.11 -13.11 3.35
N PRO A 147 -0.04 -13.18 2.56
CA PRO A 147 0.82 -14.36 2.44
C PRO A 147 1.31 -14.97 3.75
N VAL A 148 1.56 -14.17 4.80
CA VAL A 148 1.90 -14.71 6.13
C VAL A 148 0.75 -15.53 6.70
N GLU A 149 -0.48 -14.99 6.65
CA GLU A 149 -1.68 -15.70 7.14
C GLU A 149 -1.97 -16.95 6.32
N MET A 150 -1.72 -16.90 5.00
CA MET A 150 -1.87 -18.06 4.11
C MET A 150 -0.89 -19.16 4.49
N ALA A 151 0.41 -18.82 4.64
CA ALA A 151 1.43 -19.78 5.03
C ALA A 151 1.17 -20.41 6.41
N GLN A 152 0.67 -19.62 7.37
CA GLN A 152 0.30 -20.10 8.72
C GLN A 152 -0.85 -21.12 8.71
N LYS A 153 -1.72 -21.09 7.70
CA LYS A 153 -2.84 -22.05 7.56
C LYS A 153 -2.40 -23.37 6.93
N ILE A 154 -1.23 -23.44 6.33
CA ILE A 154 -0.68 -24.66 5.72
C ILE A 154 -0.10 -25.56 6.85
N PRO A 155 -0.49 -26.85 6.94
CA PRO A 155 -0.07 -27.73 8.03
C PRO A 155 1.44 -27.87 8.15
N ASN A 156 1.95 -27.81 9.37
CA ASN A 156 3.37 -28.07 9.72
C ASN A 156 4.37 -27.14 9.01
N THR A 157 3.92 -25.99 8.51
CA THR A 157 4.77 -25.01 7.85
C THR A 157 5.52 -24.17 8.88
N THR A 158 6.82 -23.97 8.67
CA THR A 158 7.62 -22.97 9.38
C THR A 158 7.58 -21.67 8.61
N VAL A 159 6.87 -20.66 9.12
CA VAL A 159 6.73 -19.37 8.44
C VAL A 159 7.87 -18.44 8.85
N LYS A 160 8.69 -18.05 7.87
CA LYS A 160 9.72 -17.02 8.04
C LYS A 160 9.19 -15.70 7.52
N GLN A 161 8.90 -14.80 8.45
CA GLN A 161 8.47 -13.45 8.11
C GLN A 161 9.69 -12.60 7.76
N ILE A 162 9.69 -11.99 6.59
CA ILE A 162 10.81 -11.26 6.00
C ILE A 162 10.34 -9.83 5.69
N ASP A 163 11.21 -8.86 5.84
CA ASP A 163 10.86 -7.43 5.76
C ASP A 163 10.52 -6.95 4.34
N SER A 164 11.09 -7.57 3.30
CA SER A 164 10.92 -7.14 1.91
C SER A 164 10.86 -8.29 0.92
N ASN A 165 10.18 -8.07 -0.21
CA ASN A 165 10.14 -9.05 -1.29
C ASN A 165 11.54 -9.32 -1.88
N ALA A 166 12.37 -8.29 -1.99
CA ALA A 166 13.75 -8.46 -2.46
C ALA A 166 14.52 -9.46 -1.58
N ASN A 167 14.38 -9.36 -0.26
CA ASN A 167 15.03 -10.30 0.68
C ASN A 167 14.42 -11.70 0.59
N ILE A 168 13.12 -11.85 0.36
CA ILE A 168 12.48 -13.16 0.13
C ILE A 168 13.11 -13.85 -1.08
N PHE A 169 13.29 -13.14 -2.20
CA PHE A 169 13.94 -13.70 -3.39
C PHE A 169 15.40 -14.08 -3.15
N MET A 170 16.14 -13.32 -2.35
CA MET A 170 17.51 -13.66 -1.95
C MET A 170 17.55 -14.92 -1.07
N GLU A 171 16.66 -15.04 -0.10
CA GLU A 171 16.54 -16.20 0.79
C GLU A 171 16.18 -17.49 0.03
N LEU A 172 15.27 -17.39 -0.96
CA LEU A 172 14.94 -18.50 -1.85
C LEU A 172 16.16 -18.97 -2.62
N LYS A 173 16.90 -18.03 -3.24
CA LYS A 173 18.13 -18.36 -3.99
C LYS A 173 19.20 -18.98 -3.11
N ALA A 174 19.35 -18.48 -1.88
CA ALA A 174 20.29 -19.01 -0.90
C ALA A 174 19.88 -20.38 -0.32
N GLY A 175 18.60 -20.79 -0.51
CA GLY A 175 18.08 -22.04 0.03
C GLY A 175 17.82 -21.99 1.54
N THR A 176 17.71 -20.83 2.14
CA THR A 176 17.37 -20.65 3.56
C THR A 176 15.86 -20.72 3.83
N ILE A 177 15.06 -20.67 2.78
CA ILE A 177 13.64 -21.01 2.73
C ILE A 177 13.40 -21.96 1.54
N ASP A 178 12.40 -22.83 1.65
CA ASP A 178 12.08 -23.84 0.63
C ASP A 178 11.15 -23.29 -0.44
N GLY A 179 10.23 -22.42 -0.03
CA GLY A 179 9.27 -21.75 -0.89
C GLY A 179 8.87 -20.39 -0.35
N ALA A 180 8.16 -19.62 -1.15
CA ALA A 180 7.58 -18.34 -0.74
C ALA A 180 6.21 -18.16 -1.36
N ILE A 181 5.33 -17.44 -0.66
CA ILE A 181 4.04 -16.97 -1.20
C ILE A 181 4.19 -15.49 -1.48
N ILE A 182 4.03 -15.11 -2.74
CA ILE A 182 4.31 -13.76 -3.27
C ILE A 182 3.11 -13.31 -4.11
N ASP A 183 2.87 -12.02 -4.20
CA ASP A 183 1.95 -11.47 -5.20
C ASP A 183 2.37 -11.90 -6.61
N ASN A 184 1.41 -12.38 -7.41
CA ASN A 184 1.68 -12.98 -8.71
C ASN A 184 2.34 -11.99 -9.69
N ALA A 185 1.87 -10.74 -9.73
CA ALA A 185 2.42 -9.73 -10.63
C ALA A 185 3.87 -9.40 -10.25
N VAL A 186 4.15 -9.33 -8.95
CA VAL A 186 5.51 -9.09 -8.42
C VAL A 186 6.42 -10.27 -8.72
N ALA A 187 5.98 -11.50 -8.47
CA ALA A 187 6.76 -12.70 -8.78
C ALA A 187 7.10 -12.79 -10.28
N MET A 188 6.11 -12.56 -11.14
CA MET A 188 6.33 -12.53 -12.60
C MET A 188 7.33 -11.44 -13.01
N TYR A 189 7.25 -10.26 -12.40
CA TYR A 189 8.21 -9.19 -12.69
C TYR A 189 9.64 -9.61 -12.33
N TYR A 190 9.87 -10.11 -11.11
CA TYR A 190 11.21 -10.56 -10.69
C TYR A 190 11.76 -11.67 -11.60
N LEU A 191 10.94 -12.65 -11.99
CA LEU A 191 11.37 -13.68 -12.93
C LEU A 191 11.78 -13.09 -14.27
N LYS A 192 10.98 -12.16 -14.81
CA LYS A 192 11.26 -11.48 -16.09
C LYS A 192 12.54 -10.64 -16.04
N GLN A 193 12.93 -10.16 -14.86
CA GLN A 193 14.19 -9.43 -14.63
C GLN A 193 15.40 -10.38 -14.38
N GLY A 194 15.25 -11.66 -14.64
CA GLY A 194 16.34 -12.64 -14.62
C GLY A 194 16.38 -13.56 -13.40
N ALA A 195 15.40 -13.46 -12.48
CA ALA A 195 15.28 -14.41 -11.39
C ALA A 195 14.84 -15.82 -11.87
N ASP A 196 14.33 -15.95 -13.09
CA ASP A 196 13.95 -17.20 -13.75
C ASP A 196 15.12 -18.19 -13.96
N LYS A 197 16.35 -17.72 -13.86
CA LYS A 197 17.55 -18.56 -13.88
C LYS A 197 17.62 -19.47 -12.66
N ASP A 198 17.21 -18.96 -11.50
CA ASP A 198 17.35 -19.61 -10.20
C ASP A 198 16.01 -20.06 -9.60
N LEU A 199 14.91 -19.42 -10.02
CA LEU A 199 13.58 -19.58 -9.43
C LEU A 199 12.52 -19.90 -10.48
N LYS A 200 11.38 -20.44 -10.01
CA LYS A 200 10.19 -20.70 -10.84
C LYS A 200 8.91 -20.54 -10.02
N LEU A 201 7.82 -20.26 -10.72
CA LEU A 201 6.46 -20.31 -10.17
C LEU A 201 5.95 -21.74 -10.20
N VAL A 202 5.12 -22.11 -9.23
CA VAL A 202 4.45 -23.43 -9.18
C VAL A 202 3.00 -23.26 -8.75
N GLY A 203 2.12 -24.10 -9.32
CA GLY A 203 0.68 -24.02 -9.12
C GLY A 203 0.01 -22.87 -9.87
N GLU A 204 -1.25 -22.64 -9.57
CA GLU A 204 -2.03 -21.54 -10.12
C GLU A 204 -2.11 -20.41 -9.10
N PRO A 205 -2.17 -19.14 -9.54
CA PRO A 205 -2.39 -18.02 -8.65
C PRO A 205 -3.74 -18.15 -7.92
N THR A 206 -3.77 -17.79 -6.66
CA THR A 206 -5.03 -17.67 -5.92
C THR A 206 -5.83 -16.47 -6.44
N LYS A 207 -7.14 -16.44 -6.16
CA LYS A 207 -7.90 -15.20 -6.28
C LYS A 207 -7.52 -14.28 -5.13
N ALA A 208 -7.31 -13.00 -5.44
CA ALA A 208 -7.20 -11.96 -4.43
C ALA A 208 -8.36 -10.97 -4.59
N GLU A 209 -8.72 -10.33 -3.49
CA GLU A 209 -9.50 -9.10 -3.55
C GLU A 209 -8.65 -8.02 -4.21
N GLY A 210 -9.29 -7.08 -4.92
CA GLY A 210 -8.55 -6.06 -5.68
C GLY A 210 -7.67 -5.16 -4.80
N THR A 211 -6.72 -4.51 -5.45
CA THR A 211 -5.79 -3.57 -4.82
C THR A 211 -6.46 -2.21 -4.64
N VAL A 212 -6.23 -1.58 -3.49
CA VAL A 212 -6.87 -0.34 -3.05
C VAL A 212 -5.85 0.62 -2.44
N LEU A 213 -6.22 1.90 -2.31
CA LEU A 213 -5.46 2.88 -1.53
C LEU A 213 -6.05 2.97 -0.13
N GLY A 214 -5.18 3.06 0.89
CA GLY A 214 -5.60 3.15 2.29
C GLY A 214 -5.49 4.57 2.83
N VAL A 215 -6.50 5.04 3.55
CA VAL A 215 -6.46 6.32 4.28
C VAL A 215 -6.83 6.08 5.73
N LYS A 216 -6.51 7.03 6.63
CA LYS A 216 -6.86 6.92 8.04
C LYS A 216 -8.36 6.70 8.22
N LYS A 217 -8.74 5.76 9.08
CA LYS A 217 -10.13 5.50 9.43
C LYS A 217 -10.87 6.79 9.83
N GLY A 218 -12.01 7.02 9.20
CA GLY A 218 -12.83 8.23 9.41
C GLY A 218 -12.44 9.43 8.56
N ASN A 219 -11.34 9.39 7.79
CA ASN A 219 -10.98 10.47 6.87
C ASN A 219 -11.77 10.39 5.56
N LYS A 220 -13.09 10.56 5.67
CA LYS A 220 -14.01 10.48 4.53
C LYS A 220 -13.72 11.52 3.45
N ALA A 221 -13.28 12.72 3.85
CA ALA A 221 -12.97 13.78 2.90
C ALA A 221 -11.85 13.37 1.94
N LEU A 222 -10.78 12.75 2.44
CA LEU A 222 -9.69 12.26 1.58
C LEU A 222 -10.13 11.02 0.78
N GLN A 223 -10.86 10.08 1.40
CA GLN A 223 -11.35 8.88 0.74
C GLN A 223 -12.22 9.22 -0.49
N GLU A 224 -13.19 10.12 -0.33
CA GLU A 224 -14.09 10.56 -1.40
C GLU A 224 -13.33 11.32 -2.50
N ALA A 225 -12.39 12.17 -2.11
CA ALA A 225 -11.55 12.90 -3.07
C ALA A 225 -10.66 11.96 -3.89
N VAL A 226 -10.07 10.93 -3.24
CA VAL A 226 -9.27 9.89 -3.91
C VAL A 226 -10.15 9.08 -4.87
N ASN A 227 -11.34 8.65 -4.46
CA ASN A 227 -12.25 7.90 -5.32
C ASN A 227 -12.69 8.70 -6.54
N LYS A 228 -12.98 9.99 -6.35
CA LYS A 228 -13.28 10.90 -7.47
C LYS A 228 -12.11 10.99 -8.43
N ALA A 229 -10.89 11.18 -7.92
CA ALA A 229 -9.68 11.24 -8.76
C ALA A 229 -9.44 9.92 -9.51
N LEU A 230 -9.60 8.76 -8.84
CA LEU A 230 -9.49 7.44 -9.49
C LEU A 230 -10.49 7.26 -10.64
N LYS A 231 -11.74 7.68 -10.43
CA LYS A 231 -12.77 7.62 -11.48
C LYS A 231 -12.38 8.47 -12.69
N GLU A 232 -11.97 9.71 -12.47
CA GLU A 232 -11.55 10.61 -13.54
C GLU A 232 -10.31 10.11 -14.28
N LEU A 233 -9.36 9.46 -13.59
CA LEU A 233 -8.15 8.90 -14.19
C LEU A 233 -8.41 7.63 -15.02
N LYS A 234 -9.52 6.93 -14.76
CA LYS A 234 -9.94 5.77 -15.59
C LYS A 234 -10.67 6.18 -16.87
N GLU A 235 -11.19 7.42 -16.94
CA GLU A 235 -11.91 7.98 -18.08
C GLU A 235 -10.98 8.73 -19.04
N ASP A 236 -9.76 9.13 -18.60
CA ASP A 236 -8.73 9.80 -19.40
C ASP A 236 -7.87 8.79 -20.20
#